data_8ec5e81fd249411c4fb147e6d22def8a
#
_entry.id   8ec5e81fd249411c4fb147e6d22def8a
#
_cell.length_a   1.000
_cell.length_b   1.000
_cell.length_c   1.000
_cell.angle_alpha   90.00
_cell.angle_beta   90.00
_cell.angle_gamma   90.00
#
_symmetry.space_group_name_H-M   'P 1'
#
loop_
_entity.id
_entity.type
_entity.pdbx_description
1 polymer ?
#
loop_
_entity_poly.entity_id
_entity_poly.type
_entity_poly.pdbx_seq_one_letter_code
_entity_poly.pdbx_strand_id
1 'polypeptide(L)'
;MTVTVSLFGMLVAVTANPLSLGPNGTQRELFIDGHMIEKLTGDVRQQLQLPEPKEVVLTTDAPWEGNTCAYYTIFRDGDLFRMYYRGSHWDTATKKATHREVTCYAESRDGVNWVKPNLGLFEFNGSKENNILLDGLGTHCFVAFKNENPNARPEALYRGVSRGWPLGKTGLYIYESPDGIRWKMTQSEPVITQGEFDSQNLAFWDARIGKYREYHRIFVDGIRAIMTATSDDFVQWSKPELLGYQEGIPNQHLYTNAILPYARAPHLYLGFPTRYLPNDGQRVEPTLMVSRDGLNFHRWLEPIVPESAPKDRGGNRSNYMAWGLVELPGRANHLSVYATEAYYAGPDSRLRRFEYRKDGFVSVNGGKRGGVLITKPIQLGRLADRLTLNYRAAEGGRVRVGLYRPDGNAIPGFSLAECRVLAGDQLSQVVMWKRVQDNVVGKTNADISQLRKSHPVLQLRIELKNADLFSIQFQP
;
A
#
# COMPACT_ATOMS: atom_id res chain seq x y z
N MET A 1 -69.66 -9.74 -4.57
CA MET A 1 -68.89 -9.43 -3.36
C MET A 1 -67.41 -9.79 -3.64
N THR A 2 -66.64 -8.79 -4.04
CA THR A 2 -65.23 -8.97 -4.40
C THR A 2 -64.40 -8.49 -3.23
N VAL A 3 -63.72 -9.41 -2.58
CA VAL A 3 -62.81 -9.10 -1.42
C VAL A 3 -61.43 -8.78 -1.98
N THR A 4 -61.03 -7.52 -1.88
CA THR A 4 -59.66 -7.06 -2.23
C THR A 4 -58.80 -7.23 -0.98
N VAL A 5 -57.86 -8.17 -1.01
CA VAL A 5 -56.83 -8.34 0.03
C VAL A 5 -55.62 -7.45 -0.32
N SER A 6 -55.43 -6.39 0.45
CA SER A 6 -54.25 -5.55 0.38
C SER A 6 -53.11 -6.21 1.17
N LEU A 7 -52.09 -6.72 0.47
CA LEU A 7 -50.80 -7.11 1.09
C LEU A 7 -50.00 -5.85 1.41
N PHE A 8 -49.93 -5.46 2.67
CA PHE A 8 -48.93 -4.53 3.19
C PHE A 8 -47.63 -5.31 3.36
N GLY A 9 -46.74 -5.20 2.40
CA GLY A 9 -45.36 -5.67 2.54
C GLY A 9 -44.60 -4.79 3.53
N MET A 10 -44.36 -5.32 4.73
CA MET A 10 -43.43 -4.73 5.66
C MET A 10 -42.03 -4.87 5.09
N LEU A 11 -41.43 -3.79 4.58
CA LEU A 11 -40.01 -3.72 4.28
C LEU A 11 -39.25 -3.78 5.62
N VAL A 12 -38.78 -4.96 5.99
CA VAL A 12 -37.81 -5.09 7.07
C VAL A 12 -36.51 -4.52 6.55
N ALA A 13 -36.18 -3.29 6.93
CA ALA A 13 -34.87 -2.73 6.68
C ALA A 13 -33.85 -3.60 7.44
N VAL A 14 -33.08 -4.39 6.72
CA VAL A 14 -31.91 -5.08 7.28
C VAL A 14 -30.92 -3.99 7.67
N THR A 15 -30.95 -3.60 8.94
CA THR A 15 -29.94 -2.68 9.47
C THR A 15 -28.61 -3.41 9.50
N ALA A 16 -27.72 -3.06 8.58
CA ALA A 16 -26.36 -3.55 8.62
C ALA A 16 -25.73 -3.20 9.98
N ASN A 17 -24.96 -4.12 10.56
CA ASN A 17 -24.27 -3.87 11.81
C ASN A 17 -23.37 -2.62 11.67
N PRO A 18 -23.33 -1.75 12.69
CA PRO A 18 -22.48 -0.58 12.65
C PRO A 18 -21.00 -0.96 12.55
N LEU A 19 -20.22 -0.13 11.86
CA LEU A 19 -18.78 -0.33 11.72
C LEU A 19 -18.09 -0.13 13.06
N SER A 20 -17.18 -1.04 13.40
CA SER A 20 -16.26 -0.89 14.51
C SER A 20 -14.92 -0.34 14.00
N LEU A 21 -14.42 0.70 14.65
CA LEU A 21 -13.10 1.28 14.37
C LEU A 21 -12.04 0.72 15.33
N GLY A 22 -11.98 -0.59 15.44
CA GLY A 22 -11.06 -1.32 16.31
C GLY A 22 -11.51 -1.36 17.78
N PRO A 23 -10.78 -2.06 18.66
CA PRO A 23 -11.19 -2.37 20.03
C PRO A 23 -11.49 -1.14 20.90
N ASN A 24 -10.82 -0.03 20.63
CA ASN A 24 -10.97 1.23 21.37
C ASN A 24 -11.77 2.29 20.59
N GLY A 25 -12.12 2.02 19.32
CA GLY A 25 -12.77 2.99 18.44
C GLY A 25 -11.84 4.09 17.91
N THR A 26 -10.53 3.87 17.93
CA THR A 26 -9.51 4.87 17.55
C THR A 26 -8.73 4.50 16.31
N GLN A 27 -9.15 3.45 15.60
CA GLN A 27 -8.52 3.02 14.35
C GLN A 27 -8.69 4.12 13.28
N ARG A 28 -7.59 4.44 12.60
CA ARG A 28 -7.61 5.36 11.46
C ARG A 28 -8.26 4.69 10.27
N GLU A 29 -9.22 5.35 9.64
CA GLU A 29 -9.86 4.84 8.42
C GLU A 29 -9.55 5.73 7.23
N LEU A 30 -9.11 5.09 6.14
CA LEU A 30 -8.90 5.71 4.85
C LEU A 30 -10.13 5.48 3.96
N PHE A 31 -10.46 6.47 3.12
CA PHE A 31 -11.51 6.33 2.10
C PHE A 31 -10.98 5.67 0.81
N ILE A 32 -10.17 4.63 0.96
CA ILE A 32 -9.43 3.96 -0.11
C ILE A 32 -10.26 2.89 -0.84
N ASP A 33 -11.34 2.47 -0.21
CA ASP A 33 -12.36 1.54 -0.70
C ASP A 33 -13.75 2.02 -0.33
N GLY A 34 -14.80 1.24 -0.62
CA GLY A 34 -16.19 1.54 -0.25
C GLY A 34 -16.55 1.19 1.20
N HIS A 35 -15.61 0.76 2.04
CA HIS A 35 -15.91 0.23 3.38
C HIS A 35 -16.68 1.22 4.26
N MET A 36 -16.21 2.45 4.34
CA MET A 36 -16.80 3.50 5.17
C MET A 36 -18.00 4.21 4.51
N ILE A 37 -18.16 4.09 3.18
CA ILE A 37 -19.07 4.92 2.41
C ILE A 37 -20.45 4.28 2.35
N GLU A 38 -21.46 5.01 2.80
CA GLU A 38 -22.88 4.71 2.58
C GLU A 38 -23.36 5.36 1.29
N LYS A 39 -23.08 6.68 1.15
CA LYS A 39 -23.56 7.47 0.01
C LYS A 39 -22.68 8.66 -0.29
N LEU A 40 -22.50 8.94 -1.57
CA LEU A 40 -21.91 10.17 -2.11
C LEU A 40 -23.00 10.94 -2.85
N THR A 41 -23.09 12.25 -2.62
CA THR A 41 -24.10 13.11 -3.24
C THR A 41 -23.49 14.38 -3.81
N GLY A 42 -24.16 14.99 -4.81
CA GLY A 42 -23.64 16.18 -5.47
C GLY A 42 -22.41 15.87 -6.32
N ASP A 43 -21.40 16.74 -6.25
CA ASP A 43 -20.15 16.62 -7.01
C ASP A 43 -19.05 16.00 -6.13
N VAL A 44 -19.39 14.87 -5.48
CA VAL A 44 -18.48 14.13 -4.59
C VAL A 44 -18.23 12.73 -5.15
N ARG A 45 -16.95 12.33 -5.24
CA ARG A 45 -16.53 11.01 -5.71
C ARG A 45 -15.24 10.56 -5.06
N GLN A 46 -14.97 9.28 -5.06
CA GLN A 46 -13.62 8.79 -4.78
C GLN A 46 -12.71 9.11 -5.98
N GLN A 47 -11.48 9.48 -5.66
CA GLN A 47 -10.48 9.86 -6.66
C GLN A 47 -9.13 9.27 -6.28
N LEU A 48 -8.57 8.47 -7.20
CA LEU A 48 -7.21 7.97 -7.09
C LEU A 48 -6.24 9.17 -7.11
N GLN A 49 -5.26 9.15 -6.21
CA GLN A 49 -4.21 10.16 -6.15
C GLN A 49 -2.93 9.57 -6.73
N LEU A 50 -2.25 10.35 -7.54
CA LEU A 50 -0.97 9.95 -8.12
C LEU A 50 0.18 10.44 -7.23
N PRO A 51 1.23 9.63 -7.03
CA PRO A 51 2.42 10.10 -6.35
C PRO A 51 3.18 11.08 -7.25
N GLU A 52 3.79 12.06 -6.62
CA GLU A 52 4.60 13.06 -7.31
C GLU A 52 5.98 12.49 -7.66
N PRO A 53 6.42 12.53 -8.93
CA PRO A 53 7.77 12.09 -9.30
C PRO A 53 8.82 13.02 -8.70
N LYS A 54 9.85 12.42 -8.14
CA LYS A 54 11.00 13.10 -7.52
C LYS A 54 12.29 12.68 -8.21
N GLU A 55 13.39 12.71 -7.52
CA GLU A 55 14.73 12.43 -8.04
C GLU A 55 14.94 10.96 -8.44
N VAL A 56 15.81 10.71 -9.42
CA VAL A 56 16.44 9.41 -9.64
C VAL A 56 17.42 9.19 -8.49
N VAL A 57 17.23 8.12 -7.74
CA VAL A 57 18.00 7.82 -6.52
C VAL A 57 19.07 6.76 -6.74
N LEU A 58 18.96 5.96 -7.78
CA LEU A 58 19.95 4.96 -8.14
C LEU A 58 20.01 4.79 -9.66
N THR A 59 21.22 4.70 -10.22
CA THR A 59 21.49 4.24 -11.58
C THR A 59 22.25 2.94 -11.49
N THR A 60 21.84 1.94 -12.29
CA THR A 60 22.43 0.60 -12.26
C THR A 60 23.50 0.47 -13.34
N ASP A 61 24.63 1.11 -13.11
CA ASP A 61 25.73 1.33 -14.06
C ASP A 61 27.03 0.56 -13.76
N ALA A 62 27.04 -0.24 -12.68
CA ALA A 62 28.18 -1.08 -12.35
C ALA A 62 28.29 -2.29 -13.31
N PRO A 63 29.49 -2.89 -13.49
CA PRO A 63 29.70 -4.01 -14.42
C PRO A 63 28.84 -5.25 -14.18
N TRP A 64 28.31 -5.44 -12.97
CA TRP A 64 27.41 -6.53 -12.57
C TRP A 64 25.93 -6.11 -12.55
N GLU A 65 25.63 -4.90 -12.95
CA GLU A 65 24.29 -4.33 -13.07
C GLU A 65 23.89 -4.16 -14.54
N GLY A 66 22.91 -3.33 -14.84
CA GLY A 66 22.51 -3.00 -16.20
C GLY A 66 21.03 -2.68 -16.37
N ASN A 67 20.56 -2.78 -17.61
CA ASN A 67 19.23 -2.32 -18.02
C ASN A 67 18.06 -3.23 -17.58
N THR A 68 18.33 -4.37 -16.98
CA THR A 68 17.30 -5.29 -16.46
C THR A 68 17.36 -5.45 -14.94
N CYS A 69 18.05 -4.56 -14.22
CA CYS A 69 17.98 -4.50 -12.78
C CYS A 69 16.54 -4.19 -12.34
N ALA A 70 16.01 -4.98 -11.41
CA ALA A 70 14.62 -4.92 -10.98
C ALA A 70 14.42 -5.61 -9.62
N TYR A 71 13.15 -5.75 -9.22
CA TYR A 71 12.71 -6.42 -7.99
C TYR A 71 13.30 -5.79 -6.73
N TYR A 72 13.30 -4.46 -6.72
CA TYR A 72 13.80 -3.70 -5.58
C TYR A 72 12.95 -3.94 -4.34
N THR A 73 13.63 -4.16 -3.23
CA THR A 73 13.05 -4.21 -1.89
C THR A 73 13.68 -3.12 -1.06
N ILE A 74 12.87 -2.27 -0.43
CA ILE A 74 13.35 -1.13 0.35
C ILE A 74 12.59 -1.07 1.68
N PHE A 75 13.32 -1.06 2.79
CA PHE A 75 12.75 -0.86 4.11
C PHE A 75 13.68 -0.06 5.02
N ARG A 76 13.10 0.54 6.05
CA ARG A 76 13.85 1.23 7.09
C ARG A 76 14.27 0.24 8.18
N ASP A 77 15.51 0.31 8.59
CA ASP A 77 16.11 -0.49 9.63
C ASP A 77 16.87 0.41 10.63
N GLY A 78 16.16 0.89 11.65
CA GLY A 78 16.67 1.93 12.55
C GLY A 78 16.90 3.24 11.81
N ASP A 79 18.17 3.69 11.79
CA ASP A 79 18.58 4.91 11.10
C ASP A 79 19.07 4.66 9.67
N LEU A 80 18.99 3.43 9.20
CA LEU A 80 19.43 3.01 7.88
C LEU A 80 18.22 2.61 7.03
N PHE A 81 18.26 2.94 5.74
CA PHE A 81 17.41 2.35 4.71
C PHE A 81 18.23 1.32 3.97
N ARG A 82 17.67 0.12 3.80
CA ARG A 82 18.28 -0.98 3.07
C ARG A 82 17.57 -1.19 1.76
N MET A 83 18.34 -1.48 0.72
CA MET A 83 17.84 -1.79 -0.62
C MET A 83 18.48 -3.08 -1.12
N TYR A 84 17.66 -3.99 -1.61
CA TYR A 84 18.06 -5.24 -2.26
C TYR A 84 17.48 -5.26 -3.66
N TYR A 85 18.25 -5.68 -4.66
CA TYR A 85 17.81 -5.69 -6.05
C TYR A 85 18.60 -6.68 -6.89
N ARG A 86 18.01 -7.11 -8.00
CA ARG A 86 18.68 -7.94 -8.98
C ARG A 86 19.66 -7.11 -9.81
N GLY A 87 20.91 -7.56 -9.94
CA GLY A 87 21.90 -7.09 -10.90
C GLY A 87 21.84 -7.96 -12.17
N SER A 88 21.52 -7.34 -13.31
CA SER A 88 21.30 -8.06 -14.56
C SER A 88 21.32 -7.11 -15.75
N HIS A 89 21.89 -7.56 -16.86
CA HIS A 89 21.89 -6.82 -18.14
C HIS A 89 21.47 -7.72 -19.29
N TRP A 90 20.60 -7.20 -20.15
CA TRP A 90 20.13 -7.86 -21.36
C TRP A 90 20.55 -7.09 -22.61
N ASP A 91 21.33 -7.70 -23.47
CA ASP A 91 21.64 -7.16 -24.79
C ASP A 91 20.48 -7.43 -25.75
N THR A 92 19.81 -6.36 -26.15
CA THR A 92 18.63 -6.43 -27.03
C THR A 92 18.99 -6.80 -28.46
N ALA A 93 20.22 -6.57 -28.90
CA ALA A 93 20.69 -6.91 -30.25
C ALA A 93 20.98 -8.41 -30.37
N THR A 94 21.70 -8.97 -29.41
CA THR A 94 22.06 -10.40 -29.39
C THR A 94 20.97 -11.26 -28.72
N LYS A 95 20.00 -10.65 -28.03
CA LYS A 95 18.94 -11.30 -27.23
C LYS A 95 19.52 -12.27 -26.20
N LYS A 96 20.54 -11.84 -25.48
CA LYS A 96 21.24 -12.62 -24.46
C LYS A 96 21.54 -11.77 -23.23
N ALA A 97 21.60 -12.44 -22.08
CA ALA A 97 22.22 -11.85 -20.90
C ALA A 97 23.71 -11.67 -21.14
N THR A 98 24.27 -10.54 -20.74
CA THR A 98 25.72 -10.24 -20.94
C THR A 98 26.58 -10.80 -19.82
N HIS A 99 25.98 -11.06 -18.67
CA HIS A 99 26.64 -11.66 -17.49
C HIS A 99 25.64 -12.48 -16.67
N ARG A 100 26.16 -13.23 -15.70
CA ARG A 100 25.32 -13.94 -14.73
C ARG A 100 24.54 -12.96 -13.86
N GLU A 101 23.35 -13.36 -13.47
CA GLU A 101 22.55 -12.59 -12.50
C GLU A 101 23.17 -12.66 -11.12
N VAL A 102 23.06 -11.56 -10.39
CA VAL A 102 23.47 -11.42 -8.99
C VAL A 102 22.39 -10.68 -8.20
N THR A 103 22.40 -10.80 -6.88
CA THR A 103 21.65 -9.88 -6.03
C THR A 103 22.61 -8.82 -5.49
N CYS A 104 22.21 -7.57 -5.63
CA CYS A 104 22.97 -6.40 -5.17
C CYS A 104 22.34 -5.78 -3.93
N TYR A 105 23.15 -5.03 -3.19
CA TYR A 105 22.75 -4.28 -2.00
C TYR A 105 23.15 -2.81 -2.12
N ALA A 106 22.27 -1.95 -1.62
CA ALA A 106 22.59 -0.55 -1.39
C ALA A 106 21.97 -0.07 -0.07
N GLU A 107 22.53 0.98 0.50
CA GLU A 107 22.05 1.55 1.75
C GLU A 107 22.02 3.07 1.70
N SER A 108 21.18 3.68 2.55
CA SER A 108 21.01 5.12 2.66
C SER A 108 20.63 5.53 4.08
N ARG A 109 21.00 6.74 4.50
CA ARG A 109 20.54 7.31 5.78
C ARG A 109 19.33 8.24 5.60
N ASP A 110 19.03 8.63 4.38
CA ASP A 110 17.93 9.58 4.08
C ASP A 110 16.90 9.05 3.07
N GLY A 111 17.16 7.86 2.49
CA GLY A 111 16.31 7.24 1.47
C GLY A 111 16.39 7.91 0.09
N VAL A 112 17.30 8.87 -0.09
CA VAL A 112 17.52 9.63 -1.34
C VAL A 112 18.92 9.39 -1.87
N ASN A 113 19.92 9.56 -1.01
CA ASN A 113 21.32 9.36 -1.35
C ASN A 113 21.73 7.93 -0.99
N TRP A 114 21.85 7.08 -2.01
CA TRP A 114 22.16 5.66 -1.84
C TRP A 114 23.61 5.38 -2.15
N VAL A 115 24.22 4.58 -1.30
CA VAL A 115 25.60 4.09 -1.43
C VAL A 115 25.56 2.61 -1.77
N LYS A 116 26.38 2.17 -2.70
CA LYS A 116 26.67 0.78 -3.03
C LYS A 116 27.96 0.38 -2.28
N PRO A 117 27.87 -0.22 -1.06
CA PRO A 117 29.06 -0.50 -0.29
C PRO A 117 29.85 -1.66 -0.89
N ASN A 118 31.18 -1.63 -0.71
CA ASN A 118 32.01 -2.79 -1.01
C ASN A 118 31.79 -3.86 0.06
N LEU A 119 31.09 -4.94 -0.30
CA LEU A 119 30.78 -6.04 0.62
C LEU A 119 31.90 -7.10 0.68
N GLY A 120 32.69 -7.25 -0.37
CA GLY A 120 33.80 -8.21 -0.43
C GLY A 120 33.37 -9.69 -0.41
N LEU A 121 32.08 -10.00 -0.63
CA LEU A 121 31.53 -11.34 -0.47
C LEU A 121 31.79 -12.23 -1.69
N PHE A 122 31.53 -11.71 -2.89
CA PHE A 122 31.60 -12.46 -4.14
C PHE A 122 32.53 -11.79 -5.14
N GLU A 123 33.21 -12.63 -5.93
CA GLU A 123 34.07 -12.15 -6.99
C GLU A 123 33.25 -11.91 -8.27
N PHE A 124 33.52 -10.79 -8.96
CA PHE A 124 33.03 -10.51 -10.28
C PHE A 124 34.16 -9.94 -11.14
N ASN A 125 34.46 -10.59 -12.27
CA ASN A 125 35.53 -10.22 -13.19
C ASN A 125 36.90 -10.01 -12.49
N GLY A 126 37.25 -10.89 -11.56
CA GLY A 126 38.55 -10.87 -10.87
C GLY A 126 38.64 -9.90 -9.68
N SER A 127 37.53 -9.23 -9.29
CA SER A 127 37.50 -8.33 -8.13
C SER A 127 36.35 -8.65 -7.20
N LYS A 128 36.57 -8.46 -5.90
CA LYS A 128 35.55 -8.48 -4.85
C LYS A 128 35.11 -7.08 -4.42
N GLU A 129 35.61 -6.04 -5.05
CA GLU A 129 35.23 -4.66 -4.76
C GLU A 129 33.85 -4.36 -5.40
N ASN A 130 32.82 -4.91 -4.80
CA ASN A 130 31.45 -4.81 -5.30
C ASN A 130 30.42 -4.91 -4.17
N ASN A 131 29.19 -4.59 -4.49
CA ASN A 131 28.01 -4.68 -3.59
C ASN A 131 27.16 -5.94 -3.84
N ILE A 132 27.74 -7.00 -4.39
CA ILE A 132 27.05 -8.26 -4.63
C ILE A 132 26.82 -8.97 -3.31
N LEU A 133 25.53 -9.26 -3.03
CA LEU A 133 25.07 -9.86 -1.79
C LEU A 133 24.80 -11.36 -1.94
N LEU A 134 24.34 -11.81 -3.12
CA LEU A 134 24.16 -13.22 -3.47
C LEU A 134 24.63 -13.47 -4.90
N ASP A 135 25.19 -14.65 -5.11
CA ASP A 135 25.59 -15.19 -6.41
C ASP A 135 25.16 -16.65 -6.46
N GLY A 136 24.52 -17.08 -7.55
CA GLY A 136 24.00 -18.45 -7.71
C GLY A 136 22.52 -18.58 -7.37
N LEU A 137 22.17 -19.66 -6.64
CA LEU A 137 20.77 -19.95 -6.30
C LEU A 137 20.16 -18.79 -5.49
N GLY A 138 19.01 -18.30 -5.92
CA GLY A 138 18.29 -17.24 -5.23
C GLY A 138 18.52 -15.82 -5.78
N THR A 139 19.38 -15.61 -6.75
CA THR A 139 19.72 -14.27 -7.26
C THR A 139 18.61 -13.61 -8.06
N HIS A 140 17.76 -14.39 -8.73
CA HIS A 140 16.83 -13.82 -9.71
C HIS A 140 15.80 -12.86 -9.13
N CYS A 141 15.11 -13.26 -8.06
CA CYS A 141 14.02 -12.50 -7.45
C CYS A 141 14.14 -12.53 -5.92
N PHE A 142 15.35 -12.27 -5.40
CA PHE A 142 15.57 -12.27 -3.95
C PHE A 142 14.85 -11.08 -3.31
N VAL A 143 14.05 -11.37 -2.29
CA VAL A 143 13.35 -10.38 -1.49
C VAL A 143 13.70 -10.59 -0.02
N ALA A 144 14.27 -9.57 0.60
CA ALA A 144 14.61 -9.56 2.01
C ALA A 144 13.60 -8.74 2.82
N PHE A 145 13.41 -9.09 4.08
CA PHE A 145 12.64 -8.29 5.03
C PHE A 145 13.21 -8.41 6.45
N LYS A 146 13.00 -7.38 7.26
CA LYS A 146 13.29 -7.43 8.69
C LYS A 146 12.23 -8.31 9.36
N ASN A 147 12.69 -9.27 10.15
CA ASN A 147 11.81 -10.22 10.82
C ASN A 147 11.22 -9.60 12.09
N GLU A 148 10.01 -9.09 12.00
CA GLU A 148 9.28 -8.47 13.12
C GLU A 148 8.54 -9.50 14.01
N ASN A 149 8.74 -10.80 13.81
CA ASN A 149 8.24 -11.82 14.71
C ASN A 149 8.84 -11.60 16.12
N PRO A 150 8.03 -11.41 17.18
CA PRO A 150 8.55 -11.19 18.54
C PRO A 150 9.39 -12.34 19.07
N ASN A 151 9.29 -13.53 18.48
CA ASN A 151 10.08 -14.72 18.82
C ASN A 151 11.20 -14.98 17.79
N ALA A 152 11.62 -13.96 17.03
CA ALA A 152 12.70 -14.11 16.05
C ALA A 152 14.00 -14.50 16.73
N ARG A 153 14.67 -15.54 16.20
CA ARG A 153 15.99 -15.96 16.68
C ARG A 153 17.08 -14.99 16.19
N PRO A 154 18.19 -14.82 16.92
CA PRO A 154 19.29 -13.92 16.52
C PRO A 154 19.83 -14.19 15.10
N GLU A 155 19.85 -15.46 14.66
CA GLU A 155 20.32 -15.86 13.34
C GLU A 155 19.33 -15.49 12.22
N ALA A 156 18.09 -15.18 12.57
CA ALA A 156 16.97 -14.90 11.67
C ALA A 156 16.33 -13.52 11.92
N LEU A 157 17.13 -12.52 12.30
CA LEU A 157 16.67 -11.13 12.42
C LEU A 157 16.21 -10.56 11.09
N TYR A 158 16.72 -11.13 10.00
CA TYR A 158 16.25 -10.88 8.63
C TYR A 158 15.93 -12.22 7.99
N ARG A 159 14.89 -12.20 7.17
CA ARG A 159 14.48 -13.35 6.36
C ARG A 159 14.38 -12.94 4.90
N GLY A 160 14.51 -13.93 4.02
CA GLY A 160 14.39 -13.73 2.60
C GLY A 160 13.68 -14.89 1.92
N VAL A 161 13.10 -14.58 0.76
CA VAL A 161 12.51 -15.56 -0.17
C VAL A 161 13.05 -15.33 -1.56
N SER A 162 13.22 -16.40 -2.32
CA SER A 162 13.60 -16.31 -3.73
C SER A 162 13.20 -17.55 -4.49
N ARG A 163 13.14 -17.46 -5.83
CA ARG A 163 12.87 -18.62 -6.69
C ARG A 163 14.11 -19.50 -6.84
N GLY A 164 13.89 -20.80 -7.03
CA GLY A 164 14.98 -21.76 -7.26
C GLY A 164 15.40 -21.91 -8.72
N TRP A 165 14.46 -22.05 -9.63
CA TRP A 165 14.76 -22.26 -11.06
C TRP A 165 15.42 -21.02 -11.69
N PRO A 166 16.41 -21.11 -12.61
CA PRO A 166 16.89 -22.35 -13.25
C PRO A 166 17.97 -23.11 -12.47
N LEU A 167 18.53 -22.56 -11.40
CA LEU A 167 19.67 -23.18 -10.69
C LEU A 167 19.25 -24.24 -9.65
N GLY A 168 17.98 -24.20 -9.20
CA GLY A 168 17.39 -25.17 -8.30
C GLY A 168 16.06 -25.69 -8.80
N LYS A 169 15.34 -26.42 -7.94
CA LYS A 169 13.97 -26.90 -8.22
C LYS A 169 13.02 -25.71 -8.33
N THR A 170 11.94 -25.87 -9.09
CA THR A 170 10.87 -24.87 -9.15
C THR A 170 10.23 -24.73 -7.77
N GLY A 171 10.14 -23.50 -7.27
CA GLY A 171 9.55 -23.19 -5.98
C GLY A 171 10.24 -22.01 -5.29
N LEU A 172 9.74 -21.66 -4.11
CA LEU A 172 10.31 -20.62 -3.26
C LEU A 172 11.24 -21.25 -2.22
N TYR A 173 12.46 -20.75 -2.17
CA TYR A 173 13.48 -21.02 -1.17
C TYR A 173 13.50 -19.91 -0.12
N ILE A 174 13.87 -20.27 1.09
CA ILE A 174 13.91 -19.36 2.23
C ILE A 174 15.32 -19.19 2.75
N TYR A 175 15.59 -17.97 3.17
CA TYR A 175 16.90 -17.52 3.67
C TYR A 175 16.74 -16.85 5.02
N GLU A 176 17.82 -16.91 5.81
CA GLU A 176 17.94 -16.18 7.07
C GLU A 176 19.27 -15.45 7.15
N SER A 177 19.31 -14.36 7.90
CA SER A 177 20.50 -13.56 8.15
C SER A 177 20.41 -12.87 9.51
N PRO A 178 21.52 -12.79 10.27
CA PRO A 178 21.60 -12.02 11.51
C PRO A 178 21.78 -10.51 11.25
N ASP A 179 22.31 -10.11 10.10
CA ASP A 179 22.77 -8.74 9.82
C ASP A 179 22.13 -8.13 8.54
N GLY A 180 21.39 -8.93 7.75
CA GLY A 180 20.82 -8.51 6.48
C GLY A 180 21.82 -8.44 5.32
N ILE A 181 23.06 -8.87 5.54
CA ILE A 181 24.17 -8.88 4.56
C ILE A 181 24.64 -10.29 4.27
N ARG A 182 24.88 -11.09 5.33
CA ARG A 182 25.32 -12.49 5.20
C ARG A 182 24.13 -13.41 5.27
N TRP A 183 23.77 -13.97 4.13
CA TRP A 183 22.59 -14.80 3.97
C TRP A 183 22.92 -16.29 3.88
N LYS A 184 22.10 -17.08 4.55
CA LYS A 184 22.17 -18.54 4.51
C LYS A 184 20.82 -19.09 4.07
N MET A 185 20.82 -19.94 3.06
CA MET A 185 19.65 -20.74 2.70
C MET A 185 19.39 -21.74 3.83
N THR A 186 18.14 -21.84 4.30
CA THR A 186 17.81 -22.63 5.49
C THR A 186 17.61 -24.10 5.20
N GLN A 187 17.26 -24.44 3.97
CA GLN A 187 17.08 -25.83 3.52
C GLN A 187 17.26 -25.97 2.01
N SER A 188 17.58 -27.19 1.56
CA SER A 188 17.85 -27.51 0.15
C SER A 188 16.61 -27.67 -0.71
N GLU A 189 15.43 -27.77 -0.12
CA GLU A 189 14.16 -27.95 -0.81
C GLU A 189 13.32 -26.68 -0.72
N PRO A 190 12.52 -26.37 -1.78
CA PRO A 190 11.62 -25.23 -1.73
C PRO A 190 10.47 -25.48 -0.75
N VAL A 191 10.00 -24.40 -0.10
CA VAL A 191 8.89 -24.46 0.87
C VAL A 191 7.52 -24.30 0.24
N ILE A 192 7.44 -23.66 -0.94
CA ILE A 192 6.22 -23.51 -1.74
C ILE A 192 6.58 -23.91 -3.17
N THR A 193 5.82 -24.86 -3.75
CA THR A 193 6.05 -25.39 -5.11
C THR A 193 4.89 -25.13 -6.07
N GLN A 194 3.73 -24.70 -5.56
CA GLN A 194 2.58 -24.32 -6.39
C GLN A 194 2.67 -22.84 -6.74
N GLY A 195 3.11 -22.51 -7.96
CA GLY A 195 3.24 -21.12 -8.40
C GLY A 195 4.13 -20.96 -9.63
N GLU A 196 4.22 -19.72 -10.12
CA GLU A 196 5.07 -19.29 -11.24
C GLU A 196 5.98 -18.15 -10.75
N PHE A 197 7.09 -18.53 -10.18
CA PHE A 197 7.93 -17.72 -9.31
C PHE A 197 8.88 -16.76 -10.04
N ASP A 198 8.83 -16.65 -11.36
CA ASP A 198 9.56 -15.63 -12.13
C ASP A 198 8.90 -14.26 -11.98
N SER A 199 8.98 -13.75 -10.76
CA SER A 199 8.35 -12.52 -10.31
C SER A 199 8.96 -12.08 -8.98
N GLN A 200 8.63 -10.87 -8.51
CA GLN A 200 8.89 -10.49 -7.13
C GLN A 200 7.90 -11.21 -6.20
N ASN A 201 8.36 -12.31 -5.62
CA ASN A 201 7.64 -13.03 -4.58
C ASN A 201 8.08 -12.41 -3.24
N LEU A 202 7.16 -12.18 -2.33
CA LEU A 202 7.48 -11.49 -1.08
C LEU A 202 6.88 -12.18 0.14
N ALA A 203 7.50 -11.95 1.28
CA ALA A 203 6.99 -12.40 2.57
C ALA A 203 7.27 -11.35 3.64
N PHE A 204 6.49 -11.38 4.72
CA PHE A 204 6.69 -10.55 5.90
C PHE A 204 6.02 -11.16 7.13
N TRP A 205 6.37 -10.66 8.32
CA TRP A 205 5.62 -10.97 9.53
C TRP A 205 4.34 -10.14 9.57
N ASP A 206 3.19 -10.80 9.54
CA ASP A 206 1.89 -10.17 9.64
C ASP A 206 1.47 -10.14 11.13
N ALA A 207 1.80 -9.06 11.81
CA ALA A 207 1.53 -8.89 13.24
C ALA A 207 0.03 -8.95 13.57
N ARG A 208 -0.85 -8.69 12.60
CA ARG A 208 -2.30 -8.72 12.78
C ARG A 208 -2.83 -10.13 13.01
N ILE A 209 -2.24 -11.11 12.35
CA ILE A 209 -2.63 -12.52 12.48
C ILE A 209 -1.61 -13.35 13.25
N GLY A 210 -0.47 -12.76 13.64
CA GLY A 210 0.60 -13.44 14.35
C GLY A 210 1.28 -14.54 13.55
N LYS A 211 1.39 -14.37 12.23
CA LYS A 211 1.97 -15.35 11.29
C LYS A 211 2.82 -14.66 10.24
N TYR A 212 3.68 -15.41 9.60
CA TYR A 212 4.25 -14.99 8.32
C TYR A 212 3.19 -15.08 7.23
N ARG A 213 3.18 -14.12 6.33
CA ARG A 213 2.37 -14.12 5.12
C ARG A 213 3.29 -13.94 3.92
N GLU A 214 3.00 -14.66 2.85
CA GLU A 214 3.71 -14.51 1.58
C GLU A 214 2.71 -14.23 0.44
N TYR A 215 3.23 -13.67 -0.67
CA TYR A 215 2.53 -13.45 -1.91
C TYR A 215 3.41 -13.82 -3.08
N HIS A 216 2.90 -14.63 -3.99
CA HIS A 216 3.60 -15.06 -5.20
C HIS A 216 2.68 -15.10 -6.42
N ARG A 217 3.27 -15.23 -7.60
CA ARG A 217 2.55 -15.29 -8.86
C ARG A 217 2.16 -16.73 -9.23
N ILE A 218 1.03 -16.85 -9.94
CA ILE A 218 0.60 -18.05 -10.66
C ILE A 218 0.01 -17.66 -12.02
N PHE A 219 -0.14 -18.60 -12.94
CA PHE A 219 -0.99 -18.46 -14.13
C PHE A 219 -2.33 -19.16 -13.90
N VAL A 220 -3.42 -18.44 -14.16
CA VAL A 220 -4.78 -18.95 -14.20
C VAL A 220 -5.35 -18.61 -15.57
N ASP A 221 -5.69 -19.63 -16.36
CA ASP A 221 -6.17 -19.48 -17.74
C ASP A 221 -5.26 -18.59 -18.62
N GLY A 222 -3.94 -18.74 -18.45
CA GLY A 222 -2.93 -17.97 -19.16
C GLY A 222 -2.71 -16.55 -18.66
N ILE A 223 -3.43 -16.10 -17.62
CA ILE A 223 -3.34 -14.76 -17.02
C ILE A 223 -2.51 -14.82 -15.74
N ARG A 224 -1.60 -13.88 -15.57
CA ARG A 224 -0.81 -13.72 -14.33
C ARG A 224 -1.70 -13.29 -13.18
N ALA A 225 -1.87 -14.16 -12.19
CA ALA A 225 -2.62 -13.93 -10.97
C ALA A 225 -1.69 -13.97 -9.74
N ILE A 226 -2.20 -13.62 -8.58
CA ILE A 226 -1.45 -13.61 -7.32
C ILE A 226 -2.09 -14.61 -6.36
N MET A 227 -1.25 -15.38 -5.66
CA MET A 227 -1.63 -16.24 -4.54
C MET A 227 -1.02 -15.73 -3.24
N THR A 228 -1.54 -16.20 -2.12
CA THR A 228 -1.02 -15.97 -0.77
C THR A 228 -1.08 -17.23 0.06
N ALA A 229 -0.12 -17.40 0.96
CA ALA A 229 -0.13 -18.41 2.00
C ALA A 229 0.35 -17.84 3.33
N THR A 230 0.10 -18.55 4.43
CA THR A 230 0.56 -18.16 5.77
C THR A 230 1.33 -19.26 6.44
N SER A 231 2.22 -18.89 7.38
CA SER A 231 3.06 -19.84 8.11
C SER A 231 3.29 -19.37 9.55
N ASP A 232 3.35 -20.30 10.48
CA ASP A 232 3.70 -20.01 11.88
C ASP A 232 5.22 -19.93 12.08
N ASP A 233 6.01 -20.67 11.27
CA ASP A 233 7.45 -20.89 11.46
C ASP A 233 8.34 -20.46 10.28
N PHE A 234 7.71 -19.99 9.18
CA PHE A 234 8.36 -19.65 7.92
C PHE A 234 8.84 -20.86 7.10
N VAL A 235 8.56 -22.08 7.54
CA VAL A 235 8.96 -23.35 6.89
C VAL A 235 7.75 -24.09 6.39
N GLN A 236 6.74 -24.29 7.24
CA GLN A 236 5.50 -24.96 6.90
C GLN A 236 4.45 -23.91 6.52
N TRP A 237 4.03 -23.92 5.27
CA TRP A 237 3.06 -22.97 4.71
C TRP A 237 1.69 -23.60 4.52
N SER A 238 0.64 -22.84 4.72
CA SER A 238 -0.71 -23.25 4.33
C SER A 238 -0.77 -23.51 2.83
N LYS A 239 -1.81 -24.20 2.37
CA LYS A 239 -2.09 -24.28 0.94
C LYS A 239 -2.28 -22.86 0.40
N PRO A 240 -1.58 -22.46 -0.69
CA PRO A 240 -1.79 -21.16 -1.29
C PRO A 240 -3.21 -20.94 -1.81
N GLU A 241 -3.73 -19.73 -1.64
CA GLU A 241 -5.06 -19.30 -2.08
C GLU A 241 -4.95 -18.15 -3.08
N LEU A 242 -5.81 -18.16 -4.11
CA LEU A 242 -5.89 -17.06 -5.07
C LEU A 242 -6.50 -15.82 -4.42
N LEU A 243 -5.97 -14.65 -4.76
CA LEU A 243 -6.58 -13.40 -4.34
C LEU A 243 -7.94 -13.21 -5.01
N GLY A 244 -8.92 -12.75 -4.21
CA GLY A 244 -10.22 -12.29 -4.67
C GLY A 244 -10.21 -10.80 -4.98
N TYR A 245 -11.09 -10.36 -5.89
CA TYR A 245 -11.26 -8.95 -6.24
C TYR A 245 -12.74 -8.58 -6.25
N GLN A 246 -13.04 -7.26 -6.15
CA GLN A 246 -14.42 -6.79 -6.21
C GLN A 246 -15.08 -7.14 -7.55
N GLU A 247 -16.39 -7.28 -7.54
CA GLU A 247 -17.19 -7.59 -8.71
C GLU A 247 -17.00 -6.55 -9.84
N GLY A 248 -17.05 -7.01 -11.10
CA GLY A 248 -16.92 -6.16 -12.28
C GLY A 248 -15.50 -5.75 -12.67
N ILE A 249 -14.48 -6.15 -11.89
CA ILE A 249 -13.08 -5.89 -12.23
C ILE A 249 -12.62 -6.82 -13.34
N PRO A 250 -12.02 -6.27 -14.43
CA PRO A 250 -11.51 -7.09 -15.51
C PRO A 250 -10.36 -7.98 -15.06
N ASN A 251 -10.33 -9.20 -15.58
CA ASN A 251 -9.22 -10.11 -15.36
C ASN A 251 -8.01 -9.63 -16.17
N GLN A 252 -6.93 -9.23 -15.50
CA GLN A 252 -5.75 -8.63 -16.09
C GLN A 252 -4.49 -9.28 -15.52
N HIS A 253 -3.41 -9.32 -16.30
CA HIS A 253 -2.13 -9.80 -15.82
C HIS A 253 -1.57 -8.88 -14.73
N LEU A 254 -1.33 -9.42 -13.54
CA LEU A 254 -0.59 -8.76 -12.46
C LEU A 254 0.79 -9.41 -12.34
N TYR A 255 1.84 -8.71 -12.80
CA TYR A 255 3.18 -9.27 -12.89
C TYR A 255 3.84 -9.40 -11.53
N THR A 256 3.81 -8.32 -10.75
CA THR A 256 4.26 -8.25 -9.35
C THR A 256 3.11 -7.82 -8.46
N ASN A 257 3.28 -7.86 -7.15
CA ASN A 257 2.21 -7.56 -6.20
C ASN A 257 2.54 -6.40 -5.23
N ALA A 258 3.78 -6.27 -4.77
CA ALA A 258 4.28 -5.25 -3.84
C ALA A 258 3.32 -4.97 -2.67
N ILE A 259 2.76 -6.03 -2.07
CA ILE A 259 1.78 -5.95 -0.98
C ILE A 259 2.50 -5.80 0.37
N LEU A 260 2.02 -4.88 1.20
CA LEU A 260 2.54 -4.65 2.56
C LEU A 260 1.44 -4.14 3.49
N PRO A 261 1.54 -4.37 4.81
CA PRO A 261 0.69 -3.71 5.79
C PRO A 261 0.94 -2.19 5.79
N TYR A 262 -0.10 -1.39 5.92
CA TYR A 262 0.06 0.06 6.03
C TYR A 262 0.29 0.48 7.48
N ALA A 263 1.49 0.92 7.82
CA ALA A 263 1.91 1.19 9.20
C ALA A 263 0.99 2.17 9.97
N ARG A 264 0.37 3.15 9.29
CA ARG A 264 -0.53 4.13 9.92
C ARG A 264 -1.96 3.60 10.12
N ALA A 265 -2.32 2.54 9.40
CA ALA A 265 -3.60 1.82 9.52
C ALA A 265 -3.35 0.32 9.32
N PRO A 266 -2.78 -0.39 10.33
CA PRO A 266 -2.26 -1.75 10.17
C PRO A 266 -3.29 -2.82 9.80
N HIS A 267 -4.58 -2.49 9.88
CA HIS A 267 -5.67 -3.33 9.39
C HIS A 267 -5.86 -3.27 7.86
N LEU A 268 -5.10 -2.42 7.16
CA LEU A 268 -5.10 -2.31 5.71
C LEU A 268 -3.80 -2.87 5.14
N TYR A 269 -3.93 -3.68 4.10
CA TYR A 269 -2.82 -4.07 3.24
C TYR A 269 -2.91 -3.25 1.96
N LEU A 270 -1.84 -2.54 1.63
CA LEU A 270 -1.69 -1.84 0.35
C LEU A 270 -0.90 -2.72 -0.60
N GLY A 271 -1.33 -2.82 -1.83
CA GLY A 271 -0.59 -3.47 -2.89
C GLY A 271 -0.36 -2.51 -4.06
N PHE A 272 0.82 -2.59 -4.64
CA PHE A 272 1.18 -1.83 -5.84
C PHE A 272 1.51 -2.80 -6.99
N PRO A 273 0.51 -3.61 -7.45
CA PRO A 273 0.77 -4.59 -8.49
C PRO A 273 1.16 -3.90 -9.78
N THR A 274 2.16 -4.49 -10.45
CA THR A 274 2.54 -4.07 -11.79
C THR A 274 1.70 -4.81 -12.80
N ARG A 275 0.80 -4.11 -13.48
CA ARG A 275 -0.04 -4.64 -14.55
C ARG A 275 0.79 -4.82 -15.82
N TYR A 276 0.71 -5.99 -16.46
CA TYR A 276 1.35 -6.27 -17.74
C TYR A 276 0.33 -6.21 -18.88
N LEU A 277 0.68 -5.54 -19.96
CA LEU A 277 -0.14 -5.25 -21.13
C LEU A 277 0.46 -5.95 -22.37
N PRO A 278 0.13 -7.25 -22.61
CA PRO A 278 0.76 -8.04 -23.68
C PRO A 278 0.50 -7.47 -25.06
N ASN A 279 -0.66 -6.88 -25.29
CA ASN A 279 -1.10 -6.34 -26.59
C ASN A 279 -0.74 -4.86 -26.79
N ASP A 280 -0.04 -4.25 -25.84
CA ASP A 280 0.34 -2.84 -25.88
C ASP A 280 1.87 -2.73 -25.64
N GLY A 281 2.64 -3.22 -26.61
CA GLY A 281 4.11 -3.21 -26.56
C GLY A 281 4.73 -3.99 -25.41
N GLN A 282 3.99 -4.90 -24.79
CA GLN A 282 4.44 -5.67 -23.61
C GLN A 282 4.86 -4.79 -22.43
N ARG A 283 4.40 -3.56 -22.40
CA ARG A 283 4.69 -2.63 -21.30
C ARG A 283 4.05 -3.05 -19.99
N VAL A 284 4.60 -2.57 -18.91
CA VAL A 284 4.10 -2.77 -17.55
C VAL A 284 3.88 -1.44 -16.87
N GLU A 285 2.85 -1.37 -16.04
CA GLU A 285 2.48 -0.15 -15.30
C GLU A 285 1.94 -0.48 -13.92
N PRO A 286 2.38 0.21 -12.86
CA PRO A 286 1.88 0.00 -11.52
C PRO A 286 0.45 0.51 -11.36
N THR A 287 -0.35 -0.23 -10.58
CA THR A 287 -1.69 0.16 -10.13
C THR A 287 -1.79 0.10 -8.61
N LEU A 288 -2.93 0.44 -8.02
CA LEU A 288 -3.17 0.36 -6.59
C LEU A 288 -4.23 -0.70 -6.28
N MET A 289 -4.03 -1.44 -5.21
CA MET A 289 -5.07 -2.27 -4.59
C MET A 289 -4.98 -2.22 -3.06
N VAL A 290 -6.09 -2.47 -2.40
CA VAL A 290 -6.17 -2.48 -0.93
C VAL A 290 -6.99 -3.66 -0.44
N SER A 291 -6.61 -4.21 0.70
CA SER A 291 -7.33 -5.31 1.36
C SER A 291 -7.44 -5.06 2.86
N ARG A 292 -8.47 -5.65 3.47
CA ARG A 292 -8.68 -5.66 4.93
C ARG A 292 -8.42 -7.02 5.56
N ASP A 293 -8.24 -8.07 4.77
CA ASP A 293 -7.99 -9.44 5.21
C ASP A 293 -6.70 -10.05 4.63
N GLY A 294 -6.12 -9.39 3.62
CA GLY A 294 -4.94 -9.86 2.91
C GLY A 294 -5.24 -10.92 1.85
N LEU A 295 -6.52 -11.20 1.58
CA LEU A 295 -6.97 -12.15 0.58
C LEU A 295 -7.89 -11.51 -0.47
N ASN A 296 -8.85 -10.69 -0.05
CA ASN A 296 -9.80 -10.00 -0.92
C ASN A 296 -9.38 -8.55 -1.09
N PHE A 297 -9.13 -8.13 -2.33
CA PHE A 297 -8.61 -6.81 -2.65
C PHE A 297 -9.59 -5.98 -3.49
N HIS A 298 -9.71 -4.71 -3.14
CA HIS A 298 -10.29 -3.68 -3.99
C HIS A 298 -9.20 -3.12 -4.90
N ARG A 299 -9.37 -3.21 -6.22
CA ARG A 299 -8.40 -2.75 -7.22
C ARG A 299 -8.84 -1.46 -7.89
N TRP A 300 -7.90 -0.53 -8.03
CA TRP A 300 -7.99 0.65 -8.86
C TRP A 300 -7.36 0.35 -10.22
N LEU A 301 -8.02 0.75 -11.31
CA LEU A 301 -7.60 0.35 -12.67
C LEU A 301 -6.65 1.34 -13.33
N GLU A 302 -6.65 2.59 -12.88
CA GLU A 302 -5.78 3.63 -13.42
C GLU A 302 -4.34 3.37 -12.96
N PRO A 303 -3.34 3.59 -13.84
CA PRO A 303 -1.93 3.51 -13.44
C PRO A 303 -1.60 4.63 -12.44
N ILE A 304 -0.79 4.31 -11.43
CA ILE A 304 -0.42 5.27 -10.38
C ILE A 304 0.91 5.96 -10.65
N VAL A 305 1.82 5.35 -11.40
CA VAL A 305 3.11 5.95 -11.74
C VAL A 305 3.00 6.62 -13.09
N PRO A 306 3.14 7.96 -13.15
CA PRO A 306 3.19 8.67 -14.42
C PRO A 306 4.47 8.32 -15.17
N GLU A 307 4.42 8.38 -16.50
CA GLU A 307 5.59 8.18 -17.32
C GLU A 307 6.64 9.27 -17.02
N SER A 308 7.82 8.85 -16.57
CA SER A 308 8.90 9.74 -16.16
C SER A 308 10.25 9.35 -16.75
N ALA A 309 10.31 8.28 -17.55
CA ALA A 309 11.52 7.86 -18.23
C ALA A 309 12.00 8.92 -19.24
N PRO A 310 13.32 9.07 -19.45
CA PRO A 310 13.87 10.00 -20.42
C PRO A 310 13.36 9.74 -21.83
N LYS A 311 13.07 10.80 -22.58
CA LYS A 311 12.53 10.71 -23.95
C LYS A 311 13.50 10.05 -24.93
N ASP A 312 14.80 10.19 -24.73
CA ASP A 312 15.87 9.54 -25.51
C ASP A 312 15.82 8.01 -25.41
N ARG A 313 15.10 7.48 -24.42
CA ARG A 313 14.86 6.04 -24.22
C ARG A 313 13.43 5.61 -24.61
N GLY A 314 12.79 6.37 -25.48
CA GLY A 314 11.47 6.08 -26.01
C GLY A 314 10.32 6.25 -25.01
N GLY A 315 10.53 7.03 -23.94
CA GLY A 315 9.51 7.21 -22.90
C GLY A 315 9.04 5.86 -22.32
N ASN A 316 9.99 4.97 -22.02
CA ASN A 316 9.68 3.58 -21.60
C ASN A 316 8.82 3.53 -20.33
N ARG A 317 7.58 3.04 -20.47
CA ARG A 317 6.61 2.86 -19.40
C ARG A 317 6.73 1.52 -18.66
N SER A 318 7.79 0.77 -18.87
CA SER A 318 8.01 -0.49 -18.18
C SER A 318 8.49 -0.26 -16.74
N ASN A 319 7.57 0.26 -15.91
CA ASN A 319 7.81 0.59 -14.52
C ASN A 319 7.42 -0.59 -13.61
N TYR A 320 8.36 -1.05 -12.79
CA TYR A 320 8.09 -1.96 -11.67
C TYR A 320 8.18 -1.20 -10.36
N MET A 321 7.15 -1.30 -9.53
CA MET A 321 7.23 -0.77 -8.17
C MET A 321 8.21 -1.58 -7.34
N ALA A 322 9.06 -0.89 -6.61
CA ALA A 322 9.80 -1.49 -5.52
C ALA A 322 8.82 -1.93 -4.41
N TRP A 323 9.13 -3.02 -3.74
CA TRP A 323 8.43 -3.35 -2.51
C TRP A 323 8.98 -2.51 -1.36
N GLY A 324 8.16 -1.59 -0.87
CA GLY A 324 8.49 -0.67 0.22
C GLY A 324 7.69 0.63 0.14
N LEU A 325 7.27 1.10 1.30
CA LEU A 325 6.58 2.36 1.51
C LEU A 325 7.19 2.98 2.76
N VAL A 326 8.03 4.00 2.60
CA VAL A 326 8.87 4.49 3.67
C VAL A 326 8.66 5.97 3.97
N GLU A 327 8.76 6.31 5.25
CA GLU A 327 8.82 7.69 5.72
C GLU A 327 10.28 8.14 5.79
N LEU A 328 10.62 9.25 5.12
CA LEU A 328 11.98 9.76 5.08
C LEU A 328 12.20 10.86 6.13
N PRO A 329 13.41 10.99 6.68
CA PRO A 329 13.77 12.10 7.55
C PRO A 329 13.51 13.46 6.90
N GLY A 330 13.00 14.41 7.68
CA GLY A 330 12.66 15.76 7.20
C GLY A 330 11.43 15.85 6.30
N ARG A 331 10.73 14.74 6.02
CA ARG A 331 9.54 14.67 5.14
C ARG A 331 8.31 14.14 5.90
N ALA A 332 8.07 14.69 7.08
CA ALA A 332 7.08 14.19 8.04
C ALA A 332 5.64 14.05 7.51
N ASN A 333 5.29 14.74 6.43
CA ASN A 333 3.94 14.73 5.84
C ASN A 333 3.78 13.78 4.66
N HIS A 334 4.85 13.09 4.26
CA HIS A 334 4.88 12.30 3.03
C HIS A 334 5.40 10.88 3.27
N LEU A 335 5.10 10.03 2.30
CA LEU A 335 5.62 8.67 2.18
C LEU A 335 6.29 8.53 0.82
N SER A 336 7.43 7.85 0.79
CA SER A 336 8.14 7.58 -0.45
C SER A 336 7.90 6.16 -0.92
N VAL A 337 7.70 6.01 -2.22
CA VAL A 337 7.72 4.77 -2.98
C VAL A 337 8.71 4.93 -4.13
N TYR A 338 9.16 3.81 -4.69
CA TYR A 338 10.16 3.83 -5.74
C TYR A 338 9.69 2.95 -6.91
N ALA A 339 10.05 3.34 -8.13
CA ALA A 339 9.76 2.55 -9.32
C ALA A 339 10.93 2.60 -10.30
N THR A 340 11.08 1.51 -11.07
CA THR A 340 12.10 1.44 -12.13
C THR A 340 11.75 2.38 -13.27
N GLU A 341 12.77 2.88 -13.94
CA GLU A 341 12.70 3.58 -15.23
C GLU A 341 13.65 2.95 -16.22
N ALA A 342 13.35 3.10 -17.50
CA ALA A 342 14.21 2.66 -18.61
C ALA A 342 14.55 1.15 -18.57
N TYR A 343 13.66 0.32 -18.05
CA TYR A 343 13.81 -1.12 -18.01
C TYR A 343 13.84 -1.69 -19.44
N TYR A 344 14.85 -2.51 -19.76
CA TYR A 344 15.21 -2.96 -21.12
C TYR A 344 15.58 -1.86 -22.12
N ALA A 345 15.77 -0.62 -21.68
CA ALA A 345 16.05 0.50 -22.57
C ALA A 345 17.38 1.18 -22.23
N GLY A 346 18.36 1.08 -23.14
CA GLY A 346 19.69 1.67 -22.98
C GLY A 346 20.65 0.80 -22.15
N PRO A 347 21.77 1.36 -21.68
CA PRO A 347 22.85 0.60 -21.03
C PRO A 347 22.57 0.28 -19.55
N ASP A 348 21.69 1.03 -18.90
CA ASP A 348 21.35 0.93 -17.48
C ASP A 348 19.85 1.05 -17.28
N SER A 349 19.35 0.67 -16.12
CA SER A 349 18.05 1.08 -15.61
C SER A 349 18.22 2.10 -14.48
N ARG A 350 17.12 2.70 -14.07
CA ARG A 350 17.11 3.71 -13.01
C ARG A 350 16.02 3.42 -12.01
N LEU A 351 16.25 3.83 -10.78
CA LEU A 351 15.23 3.80 -9.74
C LEU A 351 14.87 5.24 -9.39
N ARG A 352 13.62 5.62 -9.67
CA ARG A 352 13.10 6.95 -9.29
C ARG A 352 12.26 6.85 -8.04
N ARG A 353 12.40 7.85 -7.16
CA ARG A 353 11.54 8.08 -6.01
C ARG A 353 10.27 8.83 -6.44
N PHE A 354 9.16 8.44 -5.83
CA PHE A 354 7.88 9.12 -5.92
C PHE A 354 7.37 9.39 -4.52
N GLU A 355 6.54 10.40 -4.36
CA GLU A 355 6.09 10.88 -3.07
C GLU A 355 4.57 10.95 -2.99
N TYR A 356 3.99 10.24 -2.02
CA TYR A 356 2.61 10.34 -1.62
C TYR A 356 2.47 11.24 -0.40
N ARG A 357 1.38 12.02 -0.32
CA ARG A 357 0.90 12.52 0.96
C ARG A 357 0.61 11.35 1.91
N LYS A 358 0.85 11.46 3.21
CA LYS A 358 0.41 10.45 4.19
C LYS A 358 -1.10 10.23 4.10
N ASP A 359 -1.53 8.97 4.03
CA ASP A 359 -2.89 8.49 3.79
C ASP A 359 -3.48 8.90 2.41
N GLY A 360 -2.69 9.54 1.55
CA GLY A 360 -3.12 10.19 0.32
C GLY A 360 -3.07 9.29 -0.93
N PHE A 361 -3.51 8.05 -0.85
CA PHE A 361 -3.57 7.13 -2.00
C PHE A 361 -4.87 7.32 -2.79
N VAL A 362 -5.96 7.56 -2.09
CA VAL A 362 -7.29 7.87 -2.62
C VAL A 362 -7.92 8.92 -1.73
N SER A 363 -8.65 9.85 -2.32
CA SER A 363 -9.46 10.81 -1.57
C SER A 363 -10.95 10.65 -1.87
N VAL A 364 -11.79 11.12 -0.97
CA VAL A 364 -13.13 11.56 -1.34
C VAL A 364 -13.02 13.02 -1.74
N ASN A 365 -13.13 13.29 -3.04
CA ASN A 365 -12.98 14.61 -3.63
C ASN A 365 -14.35 15.29 -3.76
N GLY A 366 -14.50 16.47 -3.18
CA GLY A 366 -15.60 17.38 -3.42
C GLY A 366 -15.21 18.38 -4.48
N GLY A 367 -15.78 18.23 -5.69
CA GLY A 367 -15.52 19.14 -6.80
C GLY A 367 -15.98 20.60 -6.54
N LYS A 368 -15.94 21.44 -7.57
CA LYS A 368 -16.25 22.87 -7.46
C LYS A 368 -17.65 23.16 -6.93
N ARG A 369 -18.65 22.35 -7.31
CA ARG A 369 -20.02 22.47 -6.82
C ARG A 369 -20.19 21.97 -5.40
N GLY A 370 -19.35 21.02 -5.00
CA GLY A 370 -19.40 20.36 -3.70
C GLY A 370 -20.53 19.34 -3.58
N GLY A 371 -20.62 18.76 -2.41
CA GLY A 371 -21.62 17.76 -2.05
C GLY A 371 -21.32 17.14 -0.68
N VAL A 372 -21.91 15.99 -0.40
CA VAL A 372 -21.84 15.36 0.90
C VAL A 372 -21.47 13.88 0.79
N LEU A 373 -20.48 13.48 1.57
CA LEU A 373 -20.21 12.10 1.92
C LEU A 373 -21.05 11.74 3.16
N ILE A 374 -21.77 10.64 3.10
CA ILE A 374 -22.44 10.02 4.25
C ILE A 374 -21.74 8.69 4.53
N THR A 375 -21.26 8.51 5.76
CA THR A 375 -20.66 7.25 6.16
C THR A 375 -21.73 6.21 6.51
N LYS A 376 -21.36 4.94 6.46
CA LYS A 376 -22.14 3.90 7.15
C LYS A 376 -22.19 4.21 8.66
N PRO A 377 -23.18 3.65 9.40
CA PRO A 377 -23.23 3.79 10.85
C PRO A 377 -21.94 3.32 11.52
N ILE A 378 -21.44 4.11 12.47
CA ILE A 378 -20.18 3.85 13.19
C ILE A 378 -20.50 3.68 14.67
N GLN A 379 -20.04 2.59 15.28
CA GLN A 379 -20.07 2.38 16.71
C GLN A 379 -18.95 3.19 17.37
N LEU A 380 -19.30 4.14 18.26
CA LEU A 380 -18.31 4.88 19.03
C LEU A 380 -17.62 3.95 20.04
N GLY A 381 -16.31 3.87 19.97
CA GLY A 381 -15.51 3.12 20.93
C GLY A 381 -15.20 3.90 22.20
N ARG A 382 -14.64 3.22 23.17
CA ARG A 382 -14.42 3.78 24.54
C ARG A 382 -13.47 5.00 24.59
N LEU A 383 -12.59 5.15 23.60
CA LEU A 383 -11.62 6.26 23.51
C LEU A 383 -11.93 7.23 22.35
N ALA A 384 -13.18 7.21 21.85
CA ALA A 384 -13.62 8.13 20.79
C ALA A 384 -14.10 9.46 21.42
N ASP A 385 -13.18 10.31 21.86
CA ASP A 385 -13.48 11.60 22.51
C ASP A 385 -13.46 12.77 21.54
N ARG A 386 -12.65 12.69 20.47
CA ARG A 386 -12.52 13.71 19.42
C ARG A 386 -12.47 13.06 18.05
N LEU A 387 -12.90 13.80 17.03
CA LEU A 387 -12.75 13.38 15.63
C LEU A 387 -11.68 14.24 14.97
N THR A 388 -10.74 13.58 14.28
CA THR A 388 -9.71 14.25 13.45
C THR A 388 -9.84 13.84 12.00
N LEU A 389 -9.51 14.78 11.11
CA LEU A 389 -9.50 14.58 9.66
C LEU A 389 -8.13 14.86 9.06
N ASN A 390 -7.76 14.02 8.08
CA ASN A 390 -6.72 14.33 7.11
C ASN A 390 -7.39 14.80 5.82
N TYR A 391 -7.20 16.07 5.47
CA TYR A 391 -7.84 16.69 4.31
C TYR A 391 -6.97 17.77 3.69
N ARG A 392 -7.29 18.15 2.46
CA ARG A 392 -6.75 19.30 1.75
C ARG A 392 -7.89 20.05 1.09
N ALA A 393 -8.12 21.29 1.46
CA ALA A 393 -9.05 22.19 0.81
C ALA A 393 -8.26 23.24 0.02
N ALA A 394 -8.55 23.37 -1.28
CA ALA A 394 -7.96 24.40 -2.12
C ALA A 394 -8.43 25.80 -1.68
N GLU A 395 -7.88 26.84 -2.26
CA GLU A 395 -8.33 28.21 -2.00
C GLU A 395 -9.85 28.36 -2.24
N GLY A 396 -10.55 28.94 -1.27
CA GLY A 396 -12.01 29.02 -1.27
C GLY A 396 -12.75 27.69 -1.05
N GLY A 397 -12.01 26.59 -0.90
CA GLY A 397 -12.54 25.26 -0.56
C GLY A 397 -12.87 25.13 0.92
N ARG A 398 -13.69 24.13 1.25
CA ARG A 398 -14.06 23.86 2.64
C ARG A 398 -14.47 22.43 2.90
N VAL A 399 -14.28 22.01 4.15
CA VAL A 399 -14.84 20.79 4.72
C VAL A 399 -15.65 21.15 5.97
N ARG A 400 -16.82 20.51 6.13
CA ARG A 400 -17.63 20.56 7.36
C ARG A 400 -18.06 19.17 7.74
N VAL A 401 -18.21 18.91 9.02
CA VAL A 401 -18.64 17.59 9.53
C VAL A 401 -19.85 17.76 10.42
N GLY A 402 -20.86 16.95 10.21
CA GLY A 402 -21.98 16.81 11.12
C GLY A 402 -22.12 15.38 11.61
N LEU A 403 -22.55 15.23 12.86
CA LEU A 403 -22.86 13.95 13.49
C LEU A 403 -24.36 13.74 13.45
N TYR A 404 -24.78 12.59 12.96
CA TYR A 404 -26.18 12.25 12.72
C TYR A 404 -26.50 10.87 13.34
N ARG A 405 -27.73 10.71 13.77
CA ARG A 405 -28.27 9.39 14.11
C ARG A 405 -28.48 8.57 12.84
N PRO A 406 -28.52 7.24 12.92
CA PRO A 406 -28.82 6.39 11.76
C PRO A 406 -30.18 6.66 11.10
N ASP A 407 -31.12 7.27 11.83
CA ASP A 407 -32.41 7.73 11.30
C ASP A 407 -32.33 8.99 10.43
N GLY A 408 -31.13 9.58 10.29
CA GLY A 408 -30.87 10.75 9.48
C GLY A 408 -31.04 12.09 10.17
N ASN A 409 -31.42 12.12 11.47
CA ASN A 409 -31.57 13.34 12.24
C ASN A 409 -30.22 13.81 12.82
N ALA A 410 -29.94 15.09 12.73
CA ALA A 410 -28.73 15.68 13.31
C ALA A 410 -28.71 15.52 14.84
N ILE A 411 -27.55 15.22 15.40
CA ILE A 411 -27.34 15.25 16.84
C ILE A 411 -27.22 16.74 17.25
N PRO A 412 -28.08 17.22 18.18
CA PRO A 412 -28.06 18.63 18.61
C PRO A 412 -26.67 19.08 19.07
N GLY A 413 -26.21 20.25 18.60
CA GLY A 413 -24.90 20.79 18.88
C GLY A 413 -23.78 20.26 17.95
N PHE A 414 -24.07 19.32 17.03
CA PHE A 414 -23.08 18.68 16.16
C PHE A 414 -23.53 18.61 14.68
N SER A 415 -24.44 19.47 14.24
CA SER A 415 -24.86 19.53 12.83
C SER A 415 -23.79 20.13 11.91
N LEU A 416 -23.97 19.97 10.60
CA LEU A 416 -23.13 20.63 9.59
C LEU A 416 -23.09 22.15 9.74
N ALA A 417 -24.22 22.78 10.12
CA ALA A 417 -24.31 24.23 10.32
C ALA A 417 -23.52 24.74 11.52
N GLU A 418 -23.43 23.91 12.56
CA GLU A 418 -22.68 24.20 13.78
C GLU A 418 -21.18 23.92 13.64
N CYS A 419 -20.77 23.11 12.65
CA CYS A 419 -19.37 22.80 12.43
C CYS A 419 -18.55 24.05 12.05
N ARG A 420 -17.42 24.26 12.74
CA ARG A 420 -16.42 25.21 12.28
C ARG A 420 -15.85 24.78 10.93
N VAL A 421 -15.83 25.69 9.97
CA VAL A 421 -15.27 25.40 8.64
C VAL A 421 -13.81 24.99 8.77
N LEU A 422 -13.47 23.87 8.14
CA LEU A 422 -12.10 23.39 7.98
C LEU A 422 -11.61 23.82 6.59
N ALA A 423 -10.47 24.50 6.53
CA ALA A 423 -9.83 25.02 5.33
C ALA A 423 -8.32 24.77 5.37
N GLY A 424 -7.65 24.91 4.21
CA GLY A 424 -6.22 24.65 4.05
C GLY A 424 -5.88 23.18 3.98
N ASP A 425 -4.66 22.82 4.33
CA ASP A 425 -4.08 21.47 4.22
C ASP A 425 -3.63 20.97 5.60
N GLN A 426 -4.25 19.89 6.10
CA GLN A 426 -3.99 19.35 7.42
C GLN A 426 -3.99 17.81 7.42
N LEU A 427 -3.01 17.20 8.11
CA LEU A 427 -2.92 15.74 8.27
C LEU A 427 -3.76 15.20 9.43
N SER A 428 -4.08 16.03 10.42
CA SER A 428 -4.82 15.62 11.63
C SER A 428 -5.46 16.85 12.29
N GLN A 429 -6.48 17.40 11.67
CA GLN A 429 -7.23 18.53 12.21
C GLN A 429 -8.39 18.04 13.07
N VAL A 430 -8.44 18.48 14.32
CA VAL A 430 -9.59 18.23 15.19
C VAL A 430 -10.80 18.98 14.66
N VAL A 431 -11.92 18.29 14.54
CA VAL A 431 -13.22 18.87 14.19
C VAL A 431 -13.81 19.56 15.41
N MET A 432 -14.35 20.77 15.22
CA MET A 432 -14.94 21.57 16.29
C MET A 432 -16.34 22.04 15.87
N TRP A 433 -17.25 22.08 16.83
CA TRP A 433 -18.60 22.62 16.65
C TRP A 433 -18.83 23.81 17.58
N LYS A 434 -19.66 24.78 17.15
CA LYS A 434 -20.04 25.93 17.96
C LYS A 434 -20.91 25.48 19.14
N ARG A 435 -20.65 25.94 20.36
CA ARG A 435 -21.58 25.73 21.47
C ARG A 435 -22.77 26.65 21.32
N VAL A 436 -23.98 26.12 21.31
CA VAL A 436 -25.25 26.87 21.28
C VAL A 436 -25.72 27.25 22.68
N GLN A 437 -25.15 26.65 23.74
CA GLN A 437 -25.50 26.93 25.12
C GLN A 437 -24.56 28.02 25.66
N ASP A 438 -25.17 29.04 26.28
CA ASP A 438 -24.61 30.28 26.81
C ASP A 438 -24.37 31.33 25.71
N ASN A 439 -25.09 32.43 25.76
CA ASN A 439 -24.97 33.64 24.91
C ASN A 439 -23.54 34.20 24.73
N VAL A 440 -22.52 33.33 24.79
CA VAL A 440 -21.11 33.65 24.59
C VAL A 440 -20.73 33.20 23.17
N VAL A 441 -20.75 34.14 22.28
CA VAL A 441 -20.24 34.03 20.92
C VAL A 441 -18.76 33.60 20.98
N GLY A 442 -18.43 32.43 20.42
CA GLY A 442 -17.05 32.02 20.17
C GLY A 442 -16.53 30.74 20.87
N LYS A 443 -17.24 30.15 21.80
CA LYS A 443 -16.82 28.84 22.37
C LYS A 443 -17.09 27.71 21.40
N THR A 444 -16.09 26.86 21.18
CA THR A 444 -16.18 25.64 20.33
C THR A 444 -16.08 24.40 21.20
N ASN A 445 -16.75 23.32 20.79
CA ASN A 445 -16.67 22.02 21.43
C ASN A 445 -16.06 21.02 20.44
N ALA A 446 -15.01 20.32 20.87
CA ALA A 446 -14.42 19.18 20.14
C ALA A 446 -14.73 17.85 20.84
N ASP A 447 -15.21 17.89 22.09
CA ASP A 447 -15.45 16.71 22.91
C ASP A 447 -16.80 16.07 22.56
N ILE A 448 -16.73 14.84 22.07
CA ILE A 448 -17.89 14.00 21.74
C ILE A 448 -18.04 12.81 22.70
N SER A 449 -17.25 12.75 23.79
CA SER A 449 -17.20 11.61 24.71
C SER A 449 -18.56 11.26 25.31
N GLN A 450 -19.40 12.29 25.59
CA GLN A 450 -20.75 12.11 26.10
C GLN A 450 -21.67 11.37 25.13
N LEU A 451 -21.40 11.42 23.81
CA LEU A 451 -22.22 10.73 22.81
C LEU A 451 -22.14 9.22 22.91
N ARG A 452 -21.06 8.68 23.49
CA ARG A 452 -20.94 7.22 23.72
C ARG A 452 -22.09 6.63 24.53
N LYS A 453 -22.69 7.43 25.43
CA LYS A 453 -23.84 7.01 26.25
C LYS A 453 -25.17 7.32 25.57
N SER A 454 -25.31 8.52 25.02
CA SER A 454 -26.57 9.00 24.44
C SER A 454 -26.80 8.58 22.99
N HIS A 455 -25.73 8.45 22.21
CA HIS A 455 -25.75 8.15 20.77
C HIS A 455 -24.56 7.22 20.42
N PRO A 456 -24.54 5.98 20.94
CA PRO A 456 -23.40 5.08 20.77
C PRO A 456 -23.13 4.70 19.32
N VAL A 457 -24.14 4.83 18.45
CA VAL A 457 -24.03 4.63 17.00
C VAL A 457 -24.39 5.94 16.30
N LEU A 458 -23.52 6.39 15.41
CA LEU A 458 -23.73 7.62 14.63
C LEU A 458 -23.25 7.46 13.19
N GLN A 459 -23.69 8.37 12.32
CA GLN A 459 -23.17 8.55 10.96
C GLN A 459 -22.49 9.91 10.87
N LEU A 460 -21.40 9.97 10.10
CA LEU A 460 -20.81 11.24 9.71
C LEU A 460 -21.45 11.70 8.39
N ARG A 461 -21.87 12.98 8.35
CA ARG A 461 -22.10 13.70 7.11
C ARG A 461 -21.00 14.71 6.92
N ILE A 462 -20.25 14.57 5.82
CA ILE A 462 -19.08 15.39 5.56
C ILE A 462 -19.33 16.17 4.27
N GLU A 463 -19.59 17.46 4.41
CA GLU A 463 -19.68 18.40 3.28
C GLU A 463 -18.27 18.67 2.77
N LEU A 464 -18.07 18.51 1.46
CA LEU A 464 -16.82 18.77 0.76
C LEU A 464 -17.11 19.72 -0.40
N LYS A 465 -16.34 20.80 -0.51
CA LYS A 465 -16.36 21.69 -1.67
C LYS A 465 -14.95 22.11 -2.01
N ASN A 466 -14.51 21.84 -3.22
CA ASN A 466 -13.15 22.10 -3.70
C ASN A 466 -12.11 21.57 -2.69
N ALA A 467 -12.30 20.32 -2.25
CA ALA A 467 -11.53 19.70 -1.19
C ALA A 467 -11.40 18.20 -1.34
N ASP A 468 -10.32 17.64 -0.82
CA ASP A 468 -10.02 16.20 -0.72
C ASP A 468 -10.05 15.78 0.75
N LEU A 469 -10.73 14.70 1.06
CA LEU A 469 -10.69 14.01 2.36
C LEU A 469 -9.99 12.67 2.18
N PHE A 470 -8.94 12.42 2.96
CA PHE A 470 -8.11 11.22 2.85
C PHE A 470 -8.41 10.20 3.94
N SER A 471 -8.46 10.63 5.18
CA SER A 471 -8.74 9.74 6.32
C SER A 471 -9.44 10.45 7.46
N ILE A 472 -10.08 9.63 8.32
CA ILE A 472 -10.62 10.05 9.61
C ILE A 472 -10.03 9.21 10.74
N GLN A 473 -10.03 9.76 11.94
CA GLN A 473 -9.66 9.02 13.14
C GLN A 473 -10.36 9.63 14.36
N PHE A 474 -10.97 8.77 15.18
CA PHE A 474 -11.33 9.18 16.53
C PHE A 474 -10.10 9.08 17.44
N GLN A 475 -10.01 9.98 18.41
CA GLN A 475 -8.88 10.06 19.34
C GLN A 475 -9.39 10.31 20.76
N PRO A 476 -8.59 9.96 21.80
CA PRO A 476 -8.85 10.35 23.19
C PRO A 476 -8.89 11.84 23.41
#